data_a94a6348d4ff84e200c1041d08de6e87
#
_entry.id   a94a6348d4ff84e200c1041d08de6e87
#
_cell.length_a   1.000
_cell.length_b   1.000
_cell.length_c   1.000
_cell.angle_alpha   90.00
_cell.angle_beta   90.00
_cell.angle_gamma   90.00
#
_symmetry.space_group_name_H-M   'P 1'
#
loop_
_entity.id
_entity.type
_entity.pdbx_description
1 polymer ?
#
loop_
_entity_poly.entity_id
_entity_poly.type
_entity_poly.pdbx_seq_one_letter_code
_entity_poly.pdbx_strand_id
1 'polypeptide(L)'
;MPWDVPLLDFFEELGHAISYLDDRKDTADSLLAEIIFGNCINTSSIEQKCRQMGYDLGVLEQVFVLHLSEQNSKETYSKLKYNDDEPSDQCAQKNQRITNDQIRSYAQTLKEYFSQCNYPAIVSCYGDRIIGFMRNCADDRKKVIEIFERFAIFLQNDLNEIEYTLNIGEACENISKLQKSFHETSKTNSVLEHINRKNEIVFYDKIGFYRMLMSYENTVPMQQFANEVLDPVIQYEKKAHTQLIETMWAYFECDCNLQRTADKLFSHKNTVKYRLQRVEQLTGKSFTNRYQSQELYNALMIYYFLTM
;
A
#
# COMPACT_ATOMS: atom_id res chain seq x y z
N MET A 1 15.98 -16.13 -12.70
CA MET A 1 15.62 -15.92 -11.29
C MET A 1 15.03 -14.51 -11.18
N PRO A 2 13.74 -14.30 -10.84
CA PRO A 2 13.14 -12.97 -10.79
C PRO A 2 12.82 -12.51 -9.34
N TRP A 3 13.62 -12.93 -8.35
CA TRP A 3 13.30 -12.74 -6.92
C TRP A 3 14.28 -11.82 -6.16
N ASP A 4 15.15 -11.09 -6.88
CA ASP A 4 16.13 -10.16 -6.29
C ASP A 4 15.61 -8.71 -6.14
N VAL A 5 14.35 -8.46 -6.50
CA VAL A 5 13.75 -7.10 -6.48
C VAL A 5 13.52 -6.53 -5.07
N PRO A 6 13.14 -7.28 -4.02
CA PRO A 6 12.87 -6.68 -2.71
C PRO A 6 14.08 -6.09 -1.99
N LEU A 7 15.30 -6.53 -2.33
CA LEU A 7 16.52 -6.02 -1.72
C LEU A 7 16.98 -4.71 -2.36
N LEU A 8 16.73 -4.53 -3.65
CA LEU A 8 17.08 -3.29 -4.37
C LEU A 8 16.21 -2.11 -3.90
N ASP A 9 14.89 -2.31 -3.77
CA ASP A 9 13.99 -1.29 -3.25
C ASP A 9 14.35 -0.90 -1.81
N PHE A 10 14.75 -1.88 -0.98
CA PHE A 10 15.21 -1.61 0.38
C PHE A 10 16.52 -0.78 0.41
N PHE A 11 17.45 -1.02 -0.51
CA PHE A 11 18.71 -0.25 -0.61
C PHE A 11 18.49 1.13 -1.24
N GLU A 12 17.54 1.30 -2.15
CA GLU A 12 17.12 2.62 -2.65
C GLU A 12 16.41 3.42 -1.56
N GLU A 13 15.51 2.80 -0.80
CA GLU A 13 14.89 3.43 0.38
C GLU A 13 15.93 3.83 1.44
N LEU A 14 16.92 2.99 1.71
CA LEU A 14 18.04 3.30 2.61
C LEU A 14 18.92 4.44 2.07
N GLY A 15 19.16 4.50 0.77
CA GLY A 15 19.92 5.56 0.10
C GLY A 15 19.20 6.92 0.22
N HIS A 16 17.89 6.94 0.04
CA HIS A 16 17.06 8.12 0.25
C HIS A 16 17.00 8.53 1.72
N ALA A 17 16.91 7.59 2.65
CA ALA A 17 16.93 7.86 4.09
C ALA A 17 18.25 8.50 4.55
N ILE A 18 19.39 8.00 4.07
CA ILE A 18 20.73 8.52 4.39
C ILE A 18 20.91 9.94 3.84
N SER A 19 20.47 10.20 2.62
CA SER A 19 20.48 11.54 2.02
C SER A 19 19.60 12.55 2.77
N TYR A 20 18.51 12.08 3.40
CA TYR A 20 17.61 12.92 4.18
C TYR A 20 18.16 13.29 5.56
N LEU A 21 19.01 12.45 6.13
CA LEU A 21 19.60 12.63 7.47
C LEU A 21 20.71 13.71 7.49
N ASP A 22 21.34 13.99 6.35
CA ASP A 22 22.54 14.84 6.30
C ASP A 22 22.20 16.35 6.35
N ASP A 23 21.00 16.76 5.95
CA ASP A 23 20.65 18.19 5.82
C ASP A 23 19.84 18.80 6.98
N ARG A 24 19.32 18.02 7.97
CA ARG A 24 18.39 18.54 8.98
C ARG A 24 18.55 17.87 10.36
N LYS A 25 19.53 18.33 11.13
CA LYS A 25 19.88 17.71 12.42
C LYS A 25 18.85 17.75 13.55
N ASP A 26 17.79 18.58 13.53
CA ASP A 26 16.84 18.77 14.64
C ASP A 26 15.39 18.95 14.21
N THR A 27 14.89 18.17 13.28
CA THR A 27 13.49 18.23 12.82
C THR A 27 12.70 16.96 13.16
N ALA A 28 11.37 17.05 13.16
CA ALA A 28 10.48 15.89 13.32
C ALA A 28 10.78 14.80 12.27
N ASP A 29 11.20 15.20 11.07
CA ASP A 29 11.62 14.31 9.98
C ASP A 29 12.84 13.48 10.37
N SER A 30 13.87 14.13 10.93
CA SER A 30 15.09 13.45 11.42
C SER A 30 14.79 12.48 12.56
N LEU A 31 13.90 12.87 13.47
CA LEU A 31 13.48 12.04 14.59
C LEU A 31 12.73 10.79 14.11
N LEU A 32 11.78 10.96 13.19
CA LEU A 32 11.02 9.86 12.59
C LEU A 32 11.95 8.90 11.82
N ALA A 33 12.88 9.44 11.03
CA ALA A 33 13.86 8.63 10.31
C ALA A 33 14.76 7.85 11.29
N GLU A 34 15.18 8.44 12.40
CA GLU A 34 15.98 7.74 13.42
C GLU A 34 15.18 6.63 14.11
N ILE A 35 13.88 6.83 14.38
CA ILE A 35 13.00 5.80 14.95
C ILE A 35 12.78 4.65 13.94
N ILE A 36 12.57 4.97 12.68
CA ILE A 36 12.23 3.98 11.64
C ILE A 36 13.45 3.17 11.18
N PHE A 37 14.56 3.85 10.92
CA PHE A 37 15.75 3.25 10.28
C PHE A 37 16.96 3.14 11.20
N GLY A 38 16.94 3.82 12.36
CA GLY A 38 18.03 3.78 13.33
C GLY A 38 18.15 2.39 13.98
N ASN A 39 19.39 1.99 14.27
CA ASN A 39 19.61 0.87 15.18
C ASN A 39 19.13 1.32 16.57
N CYS A 40 17.99 0.86 17.03
CA CYS A 40 17.36 1.22 18.31
C CYS A 40 18.17 0.79 19.56
N ILE A 41 19.51 0.88 19.48
CA ILE A 41 20.44 0.50 20.57
C ILE A 41 20.37 1.52 21.73
N ASN A 42 19.93 2.75 21.45
CA ASN A 42 19.89 3.81 22.47
C ASN A 42 18.52 4.50 22.54
N THR A 43 17.52 3.78 23.03
CA THR A 43 16.16 4.30 23.22
C THR A 43 16.11 5.57 24.07
N SER A 44 17.00 5.68 25.09
CA SER A 44 17.08 6.86 25.97
C SER A 44 17.47 8.13 25.22
N SER A 45 18.33 8.04 24.18
CA SER A 45 18.71 9.18 23.35
C SER A 45 17.54 9.68 22.51
N ILE A 46 16.77 8.75 21.93
CA ILE A 46 15.59 9.05 21.11
C ILE A 46 14.51 9.68 22.01
N GLU A 47 14.27 9.13 23.19
CA GLU A 47 13.33 9.71 24.17
C GLU A 47 13.71 11.14 24.57
N GLN A 48 14.99 11.39 24.82
CA GLN A 48 15.48 12.73 25.16
C GLN A 48 15.25 13.72 24.01
N LYS A 49 15.54 13.35 22.78
CA LYS A 49 15.29 14.17 21.58
C LYS A 49 13.79 14.47 21.42
N CYS A 50 12.94 13.45 21.58
CA CYS A 50 11.49 13.63 21.53
C CYS A 50 11.02 14.65 22.55
N ARG A 51 11.46 14.54 23.82
CA ARG A 51 11.12 15.49 24.90
C ARG A 51 11.59 16.92 24.60
N GLN A 52 12.80 17.06 24.04
CA GLN A 52 13.34 18.38 23.65
C GLN A 52 12.48 19.02 22.54
N MET A 53 11.87 18.21 21.68
CA MET A 53 10.97 18.66 20.62
C MET A 53 9.51 18.77 21.08
N GLY A 54 9.23 18.54 22.37
CA GLY A 54 7.89 18.64 22.94
C GLY A 54 7.01 17.39 22.71
N TYR A 55 7.61 16.28 22.31
CA TYR A 55 6.90 15.01 22.12
C TYR A 55 7.19 14.04 23.28
N ASP A 56 6.16 13.39 23.76
CA ASP A 56 6.28 12.30 24.73
C ASP A 56 6.11 10.95 24.01
N LEU A 57 7.22 10.21 23.86
CA LEU A 57 7.20 8.88 23.24
C LEU A 57 6.41 7.85 24.02
N GLY A 58 6.24 8.05 25.33
CA GLY A 58 5.37 7.19 26.16
C GLY A 58 3.89 7.29 25.78
N VAL A 59 3.52 8.26 24.93
CA VAL A 59 2.17 8.47 24.43
C VAL A 59 2.04 8.09 22.93
N LEU A 60 3.16 8.03 22.20
CA LEU A 60 3.18 7.74 20.76
C LEU A 60 3.35 6.25 20.53
N GLU A 61 2.24 5.54 20.48
CA GLU A 61 2.19 4.08 20.49
C GLU A 61 1.75 3.47 19.17
N GLN A 62 1.30 4.28 18.20
CA GLN A 62 0.68 3.77 16.98
C GLN A 62 1.19 4.50 15.74
N VAL A 63 1.46 3.74 14.70
CA VAL A 63 1.93 4.23 13.40
C VAL A 63 0.75 4.39 12.45
N PHE A 64 0.78 5.42 11.61
CA PHE A 64 -0.02 5.45 10.39
C PHE A 64 0.86 5.73 9.17
N VAL A 65 0.44 5.20 8.03
CA VAL A 65 1.04 5.45 6.72
C VAL A 65 -0.08 5.87 5.76
N LEU A 66 0.12 7.01 5.14
CA LEU A 66 -0.79 7.59 4.16
C LEU A 66 -0.02 7.78 2.85
N HIS A 67 -0.45 7.11 1.80
CA HIS A 67 0.01 7.31 0.44
C HIS A 67 -1.00 8.15 -0.32
N LEU A 68 -0.51 9.10 -1.11
CA LEU A 68 -1.30 9.99 -1.94
C LEU A 68 -1.03 9.67 -3.41
N SER A 69 -2.09 9.53 -4.18
CA SER A 69 -2.01 9.30 -5.63
C SER A 69 -2.99 10.20 -6.37
N GLU A 70 -2.67 10.57 -7.58
CA GLU A 70 -3.64 11.27 -8.44
C GLU A 70 -4.70 10.29 -8.92
N GLN A 71 -5.92 10.78 -9.05
CA GLN A 71 -7.00 10.01 -9.67
C GLN A 71 -6.66 9.80 -11.15
N ASN A 72 -6.19 8.60 -11.50
CA ASN A 72 -5.95 8.25 -12.88
C ASN A 72 -7.30 8.20 -13.62
N SER A 73 -7.64 9.30 -14.29
CA SER A 73 -8.71 9.32 -15.27
C SER A 73 -8.39 8.29 -16.38
N LYS A 74 -9.03 7.12 -16.29
CA LYS A 74 -9.37 6.17 -17.39
C LYS A 74 -8.28 5.63 -18.33
N GLU A 75 -6.97 5.84 -18.14
CA GLU A 75 -6.02 5.52 -19.21
C GLU A 75 -5.02 4.38 -19.01
N THR A 76 -4.92 3.78 -17.82
CA THR A 76 -3.86 2.77 -17.62
C THR A 76 -4.19 1.40 -18.21
N TYR A 77 -5.45 1.07 -18.45
CA TYR A 77 -5.85 -0.21 -19.04
C TYR A 77 -5.97 -0.22 -20.58
N SER A 78 -5.86 0.93 -21.25
CA SER A 78 -6.00 1.01 -22.72
C SER A 78 -4.69 1.03 -23.50
N LYS A 79 -3.53 1.19 -22.85
CA LYS A 79 -2.23 1.35 -23.53
C LYS A 79 -1.45 0.06 -23.80
N LEU A 80 -2.01 -1.11 -23.54
CA LEU A 80 -1.49 -2.39 -24.05
C LEU A 80 -2.23 -2.87 -25.30
N LYS A 81 -2.77 -1.96 -26.11
CA LYS A 81 -3.11 -2.29 -27.49
C LYS A 81 -1.87 -2.08 -28.36
N TYR A 82 -1.31 -3.19 -28.80
CA TYR A 82 -0.47 -3.24 -29.99
C TYR A 82 -1.22 -2.55 -31.14
N ASN A 83 -0.75 -1.42 -31.58
CA ASN A 83 -0.90 -0.92 -32.92
C ASN A 83 0.48 -0.42 -33.33
N ASP A 84 1.10 -1.18 -34.24
CA ASP A 84 2.09 -0.68 -35.16
C ASP A 84 1.41 0.43 -35.96
N ASP A 85 1.84 1.68 -35.75
CA ASP A 85 1.95 2.72 -36.77
C ASP A 85 2.19 4.08 -36.08
N GLU A 86 3.37 4.63 -36.37
CA GLU A 86 3.88 6.00 -36.26
C GLU A 86 3.72 6.85 -34.97
N PRO A 87 4.80 7.50 -34.56
CA PRO A 87 4.79 8.40 -33.39
C PRO A 87 4.24 9.78 -33.81
N SER A 88 3.02 10.10 -33.45
CA SER A 88 2.53 11.48 -33.48
C SER A 88 2.88 12.18 -32.16
N ASP A 89 3.79 13.13 -32.27
CA ASP A 89 4.41 13.97 -31.22
C ASP A 89 3.44 14.95 -30.51
N GLN A 90 2.19 14.63 -30.24
CA GLN A 90 1.24 15.61 -29.68
C GLN A 90 0.32 15.15 -28.55
N CYS A 91 0.64 14.10 -27.80
CA CYS A 91 -0.10 13.73 -26.60
C CYS A 91 0.80 13.39 -25.41
N ALA A 92 1.81 14.21 -25.15
CA ALA A 92 2.45 14.28 -23.84
C ALA A 92 1.57 15.12 -22.90
N GLN A 93 0.37 14.63 -22.54
CA GLN A 93 -0.32 15.14 -21.37
C GLN A 93 0.50 14.71 -20.16
N LYS A 94 1.08 15.71 -19.50
CA LYS A 94 1.83 15.61 -18.27
C LYS A 94 1.03 14.81 -17.26
N ASN A 95 1.45 13.59 -16.94
CA ASN A 95 1.17 12.99 -15.65
C ASN A 95 1.87 13.89 -14.63
N GLN A 96 1.15 14.84 -14.06
CA GLN A 96 1.63 15.67 -12.96
C GLN A 96 1.70 14.76 -11.73
N ARG A 97 2.85 14.16 -11.49
CA ARG A 97 3.11 13.46 -10.22
C ARG A 97 3.01 14.47 -9.09
N ILE A 98 2.32 14.09 -8.01
CA ILE A 98 2.30 14.89 -6.78
C ILE A 98 3.75 15.21 -6.40
N THR A 99 4.04 16.49 -6.28
CA THR A 99 5.42 16.94 -5.99
C THR A 99 5.74 16.77 -4.50
N ASN A 100 7.02 16.61 -4.18
CA ASN A 100 7.46 16.53 -2.78
C ASN A 100 7.03 17.76 -1.96
N ASP A 101 6.94 18.95 -2.57
CA ASP A 101 6.48 20.15 -1.88
C ASP A 101 4.98 20.10 -1.58
N GLN A 102 4.17 19.51 -2.46
CA GLN A 102 2.76 19.27 -2.20
C GLN A 102 2.56 18.26 -1.07
N ILE A 103 3.31 17.15 -1.06
CA ILE A 103 3.26 16.16 0.02
C ILE A 103 3.63 16.79 1.36
N ARG A 104 4.64 17.66 1.39
CA ARG A 104 5.01 18.42 2.60
C ARG A 104 3.89 19.36 3.06
N SER A 105 3.25 20.05 2.14
CA SER A 105 2.11 20.92 2.44
C SER A 105 0.95 20.13 3.04
N TYR A 106 0.64 18.97 2.48
CA TYR A 106 -0.40 18.07 2.98
C TYR A 106 -0.05 17.51 4.36
N ALA A 107 1.19 17.12 4.58
CA ALA A 107 1.65 16.67 5.90
C ALA A 107 1.54 17.78 6.95
N GLN A 108 1.86 19.03 6.61
CA GLN A 108 1.70 20.18 7.49
C GLN A 108 0.22 20.41 7.83
N THR A 109 -0.67 20.35 6.86
CA THR A 109 -2.13 20.47 7.07
C THR A 109 -2.65 19.37 7.99
N LEU A 110 -2.21 18.13 7.78
CA LEU A 110 -2.60 16.99 8.64
C LEU A 110 -2.10 17.21 10.09
N LYS A 111 -0.88 17.69 10.27
CA LYS A 111 -0.31 18.03 11.57
C LYS A 111 -1.15 19.11 12.29
N GLU A 112 -1.65 20.10 11.54
CA GLU A 112 -2.52 21.14 12.09
C GLU A 112 -3.86 20.56 12.56
N TYR A 113 -4.46 19.64 11.85
CA TYR A 113 -5.70 18.97 12.26
C TYR A 113 -5.50 18.16 13.53
N PHE A 114 -4.39 17.41 13.67
CA PHE A 114 -4.05 16.73 14.92
C PHE A 114 -3.93 17.71 16.08
N SER A 115 -3.27 18.85 15.86
CA SER A 115 -3.09 19.90 16.87
C SER A 115 -4.41 20.55 17.25
N GLN A 116 -5.28 20.90 16.30
CA GLN A 116 -6.60 21.48 16.55
C GLN A 116 -7.51 20.55 17.37
N CYS A 117 -7.39 19.24 17.16
CA CYS A 117 -8.11 18.23 17.92
C CYS A 117 -7.44 17.90 19.27
N ASN A 118 -6.32 18.57 19.60
CA ASN A 118 -5.50 18.25 20.78
C ASN A 118 -5.21 16.74 20.89
N TYR A 119 -4.79 16.14 19.76
CA TYR A 119 -4.45 14.73 19.68
C TYR A 119 -2.94 14.58 19.42
N PRO A 120 -2.19 13.94 20.32
CA PRO A 120 -0.74 13.82 20.20
C PRO A 120 -0.36 13.00 18.96
N ALA A 121 0.38 13.64 18.05
CA ALA A 121 0.93 12.99 16.87
C ALA A 121 2.20 13.71 16.37
N ILE A 122 3.15 12.95 15.86
CA ILE A 122 4.25 13.44 15.04
C ILE A 122 3.91 13.07 13.60
N VAL A 123 3.94 14.03 12.68
CA VAL A 123 3.63 13.83 11.26
C VAL A 123 4.80 14.31 10.44
N SER A 124 5.24 13.53 9.47
CA SER A 124 6.31 13.84 8.55
C SER A 124 6.09 13.21 7.18
N CYS A 125 6.96 13.59 6.22
CA CYS A 125 6.97 13.00 4.88
C CYS A 125 8.15 12.06 4.73
N TYR A 126 7.91 10.95 4.05
CA TYR A 126 8.95 10.03 3.63
C TYR A 126 8.69 9.56 2.19
N GLY A 127 9.53 10.00 1.26
CA GLY A 127 9.28 9.76 -0.16
C GLY A 127 7.94 10.36 -0.60
N ASP A 128 7.10 9.53 -1.18
CA ASP A 128 5.75 9.84 -1.66
C ASP A 128 4.66 9.65 -0.60
N ARG A 129 5.04 9.39 0.65
CA ARG A 129 4.13 9.04 1.76
C ARG A 129 4.18 10.06 2.88
N ILE A 130 3.05 10.21 3.55
CA ILE A 130 2.96 10.89 4.84
C ILE A 130 2.91 9.81 5.93
N ILE A 131 3.81 9.92 6.88
CA ILE A 131 3.96 8.96 7.98
C ILE A 131 3.76 9.70 9.29
N GLY A 132 3.17 9.03 10.26
CA GLY A 132 3.13 9.58 11.60
C GLY A 132 3.09 8.53 12.69
N PHE A 133 3.55 8.98 13.86
CA PHE A 133 3.35 8.30 15.13
C PHE A 133 2.32 9.08 15.92
N MET A 134 1.34 8.39 16.47
CA MET A 134 0.25 8.98 17.21
C MET A 134 -0.05 8.21 18.49
N ARG A 135 -0.80 8.81 19.39
CA ARG A 135 -1.35 8.12 20.55
C ARG A 135 -2.21 6.93 20.10
N ASN A 136 -2.20 5.86 20.90
CA ASN A 136 -3.09 4.73 20.68
C ASN A 136 -4.55 5.19 20.59
N CYS A 137 -5.20 4.83 19.49
CA CYS A 137 -6.57 5.26 19.21
C CYS A 137 -7.64 4.26 19.70
N ALA A 138 -7.30 3.24 20.46
CA ALA A 138 -8.25 2.21 20.88
C ALA A 138 -9.51 2.81 21.56
N ASP A 139 -9.30 3.79 22.44
CA ASP A 139 -10.38 4.46 23.17
C ASP A 139 -10.97 5.66 22.42
N ASP A 140 -10.22 6.25 21.48
CA ASP A 140 -10.55 7.49 20.77
C ASP A 140 -10.69 7.31 19.26
N ARG A 141 -10.99 6.09 18.78
CA ARG A 141 -11.02 5.75 17.34
C ARG A 141 -11.90 6.71 16.53
N LYS A 142 -13.03 7.15 17.08
CA LYS A 142 -13.91 8.13 16.43
C LYS A 142 -13.21 9.47 16.19
N LYS A 143 -12.43 9.94 17.14
CA LYS A 143 -11.68 11.21 17.02
C LYS A 143 -10.60 11.13 15.94
N VAL A 144 -9.91 10.00 15.86
CA VAL A 144 -8.91 9.76 14.78
C VAL A 144 -9.58 9.69 13.42
N ILE A 145 -10.71 8.98 13.29
CA ILE A 145 -11.50 8.96 12.07
C ILE A 145 -11.90 10.37 11.66
N GLU A 146 -12.43 11.18 12.58
CA GLU A 146 -12.83 12.57 12.31
C GLU A 146 -11.66 13.43 11.78
N ILE A 147 -10.45 13.27 12.35
CA ILE A 147 -9.26 13.98 11.89
C ILE A 147 -8.95 13.64 10.43
N PHE A 148 -8.93 12.35 10.11
CA PHE A 148 -8.62 11.90 8.75
C PHE A 148 -9.75 12.16 7.76
N GLU A 149 -11.02 12.11 8.17
CA GLU A 149 -12.14 12.50 7.32
C GLU A 149 -12.09 14.00 6.97
N ARG A 150 -11.76 14.87 7.92
CA ARG A 150 -11.53 16.30 7.65
C ARG A 150 -10.39 16.51 6.67
N PHE A 151 -9.32 15.74 6.81
CA PHE A 151 -8.21 15.77 5.88
C PHE A 151 -8.59 15.24 4.48
N ALA A 152 -9.39 14.18 4.41
CA ALA A 152 -9.91 13.65 3.15
C ALA A 152 -10.79 14.67 2.42
N ILE A 153 -11.66 15.40 3.14
CA ILE A 153 -12.44 16.50 2.57
C ILE A 153 -11.53 17.61 2.04
N PHE A 154 -10.46 17.93 2.76
CA PHE A 154 -9.47 18.90 2.28
C PHE A 154 -8.81 18.45 0.98
N LEU A 155 -8.38 17.17 0.88
CA LEU A 155 -7.79 16.61 -0.35
C LEU A 155 -8.78 16.62 -1.53
N GLN A 156 -10.06 16.32 -1.29
CA GLN A 156 -11.09 16.34 -2.33
C GLN A 156 -11.38 17.75 -2.89
N ASN A 157 -11.13 18.79 -2.09
CA ASN A 157 -11.26 20.18 -2.52
C ASN A 157 -10.00 20.68 -3.26
N ASP A 158 -8.93 19.91 -3.31
CA ASP A 158 -7.74 20.22 -4.10
C ASP A 158 -8.03 19.96 -5.58
N LEU A 159 -7.54 20.85 -6.44
CA LEU A 159 -7.77 20.81 -7.88
C LEU A 159 -7.22 19.55 -8.59
N ASN A 160 -6.43 18.76 -7.89
CA ASN A 160 -5.73 17.60 -8.46
C ASN A 160 -6.49 16.28 -8.32
N GLU A 161 -7.72 16.27 -7.77
CA GLU A 161 -8.49 15.03 -7.57
C GLU A 161 -7.63 13.91 -6.93
N ILE A 162 -7.11 14.18 -5.72
CA ILE A 162 -6.17 13.30 -5.04
C ILE A 162 -6.91 12.13 -4.39
N GLU A 163 -6.48 10.93 -4.68
CA GLU A 163 -6.86 9.71 -3.98
C GLU A 163 -5.85 9.41 -2.87
N TYR A 164 -6.29 8.70 -1.85
CA TYR A 164 -5.40 8.30 -0.76
C TYR A 164 -5.62 6.85 -0.36
N THR A 165 -4.58 6.24 0.20
CA THR A 165 -4.64 4.96 0.91
C THR A 165 -4.06 5.17 2.30
N LEU A 166 -4.90 5.02 3.32
CA LEU A 166 -4.50 5.23 4.71
C LEU A 166 -4.58 3.94 5.49
N ASN A 167 -3.46 3.53 6.06
CA ASN A 167 -3.41 2.42 7.00
C ASN A 167 -2.93 2.87 8.38
N ILE A 168 -3.64 2.42 9.42
CA ILE A 168 -3.31 2.64 10.82
C ILE A 168 -2.89 1.30 11.42
N GLY A 169 -1.62 1.20 11.80
CA GLY A 169 -0.99 0.00 12.34
C GLY A 169 -1.48 -0.41 13.71
N GLU A 170 -0.96 -1.50 14.23
CA GLU A 170 -1.23 -1.96 15.58
C GLU A 170 -0.54 -1.07 16.62
N ALA A 171 -1.17 -0.87 17.77
CA ALA A 171 -0.56 -0.15 18.86
C ALA A 171 0.62 -0.92 19.47
N CYS A 172 1.68 -0.22 19.81
CA CYS A 172 2.93 -0.77 20.30
C CYS A 172 3.23 -0.30 21.73
N GLU A 173 3.79 -1.17 22.54
CA GLU A 173 4.13 -0.88 23.94
C GLU A 173 5.48 -0.15 24.10
N ASN A 174 6.31 -0.13 23.07
CA ASN A 174 7.66 0.46 23.12
C ASN A 174 8.19 0.82 21.72
N ILE A 175 9.24 1.66 21.68
CA ILE A 175 9.89 2.15 20.47
C ILE A 175 10.40 1.04 19.56
N SER A 176 10.97 -0.03 20.10
CA SER A 176 11.51 -1.11 19.27
C SER A 176 10.42 -1.85 18.50
N LYS A 177 9.19 -1.87 19.01
CA LYS A 177 8.03 -2.39 18.30
C LYS A 177 7.47 -1.40 17.27
N LEU A 178 7.68 -0.09 17.44
CA LEU A 178 7.24 0.93 16.47
C LEU A 178 7.90 0.73 15.10
N GLN A 179 9.19 0.37 15.06
CA GLN A 179 9.88 0.07 13.80
C GLN A 179 9.24 -1.11 13.07
N LYS A 180 8.98 -2.21 13.78
CA LYS A 180 8.26 -3.37 13.22
C LYS A 180 6.86 -2.97 12.75
N SER A 181 6.11 -2.23 13.57
CA SER A 181 4.77 -1.73 13.21
C SER A 181 4.80 -0.84 11.97
N PHE A 182 5.83 0.00 11.81
CA PHE A 182 5.99 0.80 10.59
C PHE A 182 6.15 -0.08 9.34
N HIS A 183 7.03 -1.08 9.38
CA HIS A 183 7.22 -1.99 8.24
C HIS A 183 5.94 -2.75 7.89
N GLU A 184 5.23 -3.27 8.89
CA GLU A 184 3.96 -3.97 8.71
C GLU A 184 2.88 -3.03 8.15
N THR A 185 2.81 -1.79 8.67
CA THR A 185 1.85 -0.78 8.22
C THR A 185 2.14 -0.33 6.79
N SER A 186 3.41 -0.12 6.43
CA SER A 186 3.84 0.25 5.08
C SER A 186 3.53 -0.87 4.09
N LYS A 187 3.86 -2.11 4.43
CA LYS A 187 3.55 -3.28 3.60
C LYS A 187 2.04 -3.45 3.41
N THR A 188 1.26 -3.27 4.48
CA THR A 188 -0.21 -3.27 4.39
C THR A 188 -0.71 -2.17 3.45
N ASN A 189 -0.12 -0.98 3.53
CA ASN A 189 -0.51 0.13 2.66
C ASN A 189 -0.30 -0.23 1.17
N SER A 190 0.84 -0.82 0.82
CA SER A 190 1.11 -1.29 -0.55
C SER A 190 0.11 -2.37 -0.99
N VAL A 191 -0.28 -3.30 -0.09
CA VAL A 191 -1.34 -4.27 -0.37
C VAL A 191 -2.67 -3.58 -0.67
N LEU A 192 -3.07 -2.60 0.15
CA LEU A 192 -4.33 -1.86 -0.03
C LEU A 192 -4.36 -1.09 -1.35
N GLU A 193 -3.25 -0.47 -1.74
CA GLU A 193 -3.09 0.19 -3.04
C GLU A 193 -3.31 -0.80 -4.18
N HIS A 194 -2.68 -1.96 -4.11
CA HIS A 194 -2.78 -2.98 -5.13
C HIS A 194 -4.20 -3.54 -5.29
N ILE A 195 -4.90 -3.80 -4.18
CA ILE A 195 -6.29 -4.24 -4.21
C ILE A 195 -7.28 -3.08 -4.42
N ASN A 196 -6.76 -1.89 -4.77
CA ASN A 196 -7.52 -0.69 -5.10
C ASN A 196 -8.49 -0.24 -3.98
N ARG A 197 -8.10 -0.44 -2.71
CA ARG A 197 -8.83 0.10 -1.55
C ARG A 197 -8.37 1.53 -1.28
N LYS A 198 -8.87 2.44 -2.08
CA LYS A 198 -8.57 3.87 -2.02
C LYS A 198 -9.67 4.64 -1.30
N ASN A 199 -9.31 5.82 -0.80
CA ASN A 199 -10.21 6.73 -0.11
C ASN A 199 -10.88 6.12 1.13
N GLU A 200 -10.15 5.21 1.80
CA GLU A 200 -10.59 4.54 3.01
C GLU A 200 -9.57 4.69 4.14
N ILE A 201 -10.08 4.67 5.38
CA ILE A 201 -9.27 4.58 6.59
C ILE A 201 -9.28 3.12 7.05
N VAL A 202 -8.17 2.42 6.89
CA VAL A 202 -8.05 1.01 7.22
C VAL A 202 -7.26 0.83 8.52
N PHE A 203 -7.89 0.25 9.52
CA PHE A 203 -7.22 -0.14 10.76
C PHE A 203 -6.64 -1.55 10.63
N TYR A 204 -5.52 -1.82 11.27
CA TYR A 204 -4.81 -3.09 11.25
C TYR A 204 -5.71 -4.30 11.58
N ASP A 205 -6.67 -4.14 12.51
CA ASP A 205 -7.63 -5.19 12.86
C ASP A 205 -8.66 -5.49 11.75
N LYS A 206 -8.72 -4.67 10.70
CA LYS A 206 -9.65 -4.78 9.58
C LYS A 206 -9.02 -5.26 8.26
N ILE A 207 -7.72 -5.52 8.23
CA ILE A 207 -7.03 -6.01 7.03
C ILE A 207 -7.23 -7.51 6.76
N GLY A 208 -7.95 -8.21 7.64
CA GLY A 208 -8.39 -9.59 7.41
C GLY A 208 -7.24 -10.57 7.24
N PHE A 209 -7.27 -11.36 6.16
CA PHE A 209 -6.31 -12.42 5.88
C PHE A 209 -4.86 -11.92 5.74
N TYR A 210 -4.65 -10.71 5.23
CA TYR A 210 -3.31 -10.13 5.11
C TYR A 210 -2.59 -9.97 6.45
N ARG A 211 -3.33 -9.71 7.55
CA ARG A 211 -2.76 -9.68 8.90
C ARG A 211 -2.09 -11.02 9.25
N MET A 212 -2.72 -12.13 8.87
CA MET A 212 -2.13 -13.45 9.07
C MET A 212 -0.88 -13.63 8.22
N LEU A 213 -0.90 -13.24 6.94
CA LEU A 213 0.27 -13.34 6.06
C LEU A 213 1.45 -12.54 6.60
N MET A 214 1.23 -11.33 7.12
CA MET A 214 2.29 -10.49 7.68
C MET A 214 2.89 -11.01 8.99
N SER A 215 2.17 -11.85 9.73
CA SER A 215 2.68 -12.42 10.99
C SER A 215 3.72 -13.53 10.79
N TYR A 216 3.89 -14.04 9.57
CA TYR A 216 4.87 -15.07 9.28
C TYR A 216 6.25 -14.47 8.94
N GLU A 217 7.27 -14.86 9.70
CA GLU A 217 8.67 -14.49 9.42
C GLU A 217 9.22 -15.28 8.22
N ASN A 218 8.80 -16.53 8.05
CA ASN A 218 9.20 -17.39 6.95
C ASN A 218 8.14 -17.44 5.86
N THR A 219 8.38 -16.76 4.74
CA THR A 219 7.47 -16.71 3.60
C THR A 219 7.58 -17.89 2.64
N VAL A 220 8.59 -18.76 2.79
CA VAL A 220 8.84 -19.90 1.89
C VAL A 220 7.62 -20.82 1.72
N PRO A 221 6.91 -21.25 2.79
CA PRO A 221 5.73 -22.09 2.62
C PRO A 221 4.60 -21.40 1.85
N MET A 222 4.41 -20.08 2.04
CA MET A 222 3.42 -19.32 1.29
C MET A 222 3.79 -19.24 -0.18
N GLN A 223 5.05 -18.98 -0.48
CA GLN A 223 5.57 -18.93 -1.85
C GLN A 223 5.42 -20.27 -2.56
N GLN A 224 5.73 -21.36 -1.88
CA GLN A 224 5.55 -22.72 -2.41
C GLN A 224 4.09 -22.97 -2.76
N PHE A 225 3.16 -22.67 -1.84
CA PHE A 225 1.72 -22.83 -2.09
C PHE A 225 1.24 -21.98 -3.27
N ALA A 226 1.61 -20.70 -3.33
CA ALA A 226 1.21 -19.82 -4.44
C ALA A 226 1.76 -20.32 -5.78
N ASN A 227 3.01 -20.76 -5.80
CA ASN A 227 3.65 -21.31 -7.00
C ASN A 227 2.98 -22.62 -7.45
N GLU A 228 2.72 -23.57 -6.55
CA GLU A 228 2.04 -24.83 -6.88
C GLU A 228 0.70 -24.60 -7.59
N VAL A 229 -0.02 -23.56 -7.18
CA VAL A 229 -1.35 -23.24 -7.76
C VAL A 229 -1.23 -22.38 -9.02
N LEU A 230 -0.36 -21.35 -9.03
CA LEU A 230 -0.37 -20.30 -10.05
C LEU A 230 0.72 -20.45 -11.12
N ASP A 231 1.80 -21.19 -10.90
CA ASP A 231 2.88 -21.34 -11.89
C ASP A 231 2.37 -21.76 -13.27
N PRO A 232 1.43 -22.72 -13.43
CA PRO A 232 0.92 -23.08 -14.73
C PRO A 232 0.25 -21.90 -15.46
N VAL A 233 -0.41 -21.02 -14.70
CA VAL A 233 -1.08 -19.82 -15.24
C VAL A 233 -0.05 -18.77 -15.64
N ILE A 234 0.90 -18.48 -14.74
CA ILE A 234 1.98 -17.49 -14.94
C ILE A 234 2.84 -17.86 -16.15
N GLN A 235 3.23 -19.14 -16.25
CA GLN A 235 4.04 -19.63 -17.38
C GLN A 235 3.28 -19.55 -18.71
N TYR A 236 1.98 -19.84 -18.71
CA TYR A 236 1.16 -19.70 -19.90
C TYR A 236 1.00 -18.23 -20.28
N GLU A 237 0.72 -17.35 -19.33
CA GLU A 237 0.54 -15.92 -19.54
C GLU A 237 1.76 -15.27 -20.19
N LYS A 238 2.96 -15.61 -19.70
CA LYS A 238 4.24 -15.14 -20.29
C LYS A 238 4.44 -15.56 -21.73
N LYS A 239 3.95 -16.75 -22.11
CA LYS A 239 4.10 -17.29 -23.48
C LYS A 239 3.02 -16.77 -24.44
N ALA A 240 1.79 -16.63 -23.95
CA ALA A 240 0.63 -16.32 -24.77
C ALA A 240 0.25 -14.83 -24.73
N HIS A 241 0.98 -14.01 -23.97
CA HIS A 241 0.72 -12.58 -23.79
C HIS A 241 -0.75 -12.29 -23.42
N THR A 242 -1.28 -13.08 -22.47
CA THR A 242 -2.65 -12.97 -21.97
C THR A 242 -2.68 -12.39 -20.58
N GLN A 243 -3.84 -11.95 -20.09
CA GLN A 243 -4.04 -11.35 -18.78
C GLN A 243 -4.91 -12.27 -17.91
N LEU A 244 -4.41 -13.47 -17.59
CA LEU A 244 -5.16 -14.45 -16.81
C LEU A 244 -5.18 -14.11 -15.32
N ILE A 245 -4.04 -13.74 -14.74
CA ILE A 245 -3.89 -13.37 -13.33
C ILE A 245 -4.78 -12.16 -13.00
N GLU A 246 -4.68 -11.12 -13.80
CA GLU A 246 -5.51 -9.93 -13.66
C GLU A 246 -7.00 -10.24 -13.81
N THR A 247 -7.36 -11.12 -14.76
CA THR A 247 -8.75 -11.53 -14.96
C THR A 247 -9.30 -12.31 -13.77
N MET A 248 -8.49 -13.22 -13.18
CA MET A 248 -8.86 -13.94 -11.96
C MET A 248 -9.09 -12.97 -10.80
N TRP A 249 -8.18 -12.02 -10.60
CA TRP A 249 -8.30 -11.02 -9.55
C TRP A 249 -9.58 -10.19 -9.69
N ALA A 250 -9.79 -9.59 -10.85
CA ALA A 250 -10.99 -8.82 -11.15
C ALA A 250 -12.29 -9.64 -10.99
N TYR A 251 -12.24 -10.95 -11.30
CA TYR A 251 -13.39 -11.82 -11.13
C TYR A 251 -13.78 -12.00 -9.66
N PHE A 252 -12.80 -12.22 -8.79
CA PHE A 252 -13.06 -12.31 -7.35
C PHE A 252 -13.52 -10.96 -6.75
N GLU A 253 -12.92 -9.84 -7.15
CA GLU A 253 -13.34 -8.50 -6.72
C GLU A 253 -14.78 -8.14 -7.17
N CYS A 254 -15.23 -8.71 -8.28
CA CYS A 254 -16.58 -8.54 -8.79
C CYS A 254 -17.57 -9.60 -8.27
N ASP A 255 -17.35 -10.22 -7.13
CA ASP A 255 -18.16 -11.24 -6.52
C ASP A 255 -18.43 -12.45 -7.47
N CYS A 256 -17.43 -12.84 -8.23
CA CYS A 256 -17.51 -13.90 -9.24
C CYS A 256 -18.57 -13.64 -10.33
N ASN A 257 -18.86 -12.38 -10.63
CA ASN A 257 -19.81 -11.97 -11.65
C ASN A 257 -19.14 -11.66 -12.97
N LEU A 258 -19.38 -12.48 -13.99
CA LEU A 258 -18.75 -12.35 -15.32
C LEU A 258 -19.05 -11.02 -16.02
N GLN A 259 -20.25 -10.46 -15.85
CA GLN A 259 -20.58 -9.19 -16.49
C GLN A 259 -19.85 -8.02 -15.82
N ARG A 260 -19.90 -7.92 -14.49
CA ARG A 260 -19.19 -6.90 -13.73
C ARG A 260 -17.67 -6.97 -13.96
N THR A 261 -17.12 -8.19 -14.07
CA THR A 261 -15.70 -8.39 -14.41
C THR A 261 -15.37 -7.89 -15.81
N ALA A 262 -16.23 -8.16 -16.78
CA ALA A 262 -16.06 -7.71 -18.16
C ALA A 262 -16.10 -6.17 -18.24
N ASP A 263 -17.04 -5.56 -17.55
CA ASP A 263 -17.17 -4.10 -17.46
C ASP A 263 -15.92 -3.47 -16.79
N LYS A 264 -15.45 -4.08 -15.68
CA LYS A 264 -14.25 -3.62 -14.97
C LYS A 264 -12.98 -3.71 -15.82
N LEU A 265 -12.83 -4.78 -16.61
CA LEU A 265 -11.67 -5.00 -17.48
C LEU A 265 -11.83 -4.41 -18.88
N PHE A 266 -12.88 -3.65 -19.14
CA PHE A 266 -13.20 -3.09 -20.46
C PHE A 266 -13.12 -4.15 -21.56
N SER A 267 -13.59 -5.38 -21.27
CA SER A 267 -13.51 -6.55 -22.10
C SER A 267 -14.90 -7.13 -22.39
N HIS A 268 -15.01 -7.95 -23.45
CA HIS A 268 -16.25 -8.66 -23.69
C HIS A 268 -16.43 -9.83 -22.72
N LYS A 269 -17.65 -10.08 -22.26
CA LYS A 269 -17.99 -11.18 -21.33
C LYS A 269 -17.46 -12.55 -21.78
N ASN A 270 -17.49 -12.83 -23.10
CA ASN A 270 -16.96 -14.09 -23.64
C ASN A 270 -15.44 -14.18 -23.49
N THR A 271 -14.72 -13.07 -23.58
CA THR A 271 -13.26 -13.02 -23.37
C THR A 271 -12.94 -13.36 -21.92
N VAL A 272 -13.65 -12.76 -20.96
CA VAL A 272 -13.49 -13.06 -19.53
C VAL A 272 -13.78 -14.56 -19.28
N LYS A 273 -14.91 -15.05 -19.79
CA LYS A 273 -15.27 -16.46 -19.66
C LYS A 273 -14.19 -17.38 -20.22
N TYR A 274 -13.67 -17.09 -21.42
CA TYR A 274 -12.60 -17.86 -22.03
C TYR A 274 -11.31 -17.85 -21.18
N ARG A 275 -10.91 -16.69 -20.68
CA ARG A 275 -9.73 -16.56 -19.81
C ARG A 275 -9.89 -17.38 -18.52
N LEU A 276 -11.03 -17.32 -17.85
CA LEU A 276 -11.30 -18.12 -16.66
C LEU A 276 -11.31 -19.61 -16.94
N GLN A 277 -11.95 -20.05 -18.03
CA GLN A 277 -11.89 -21.46 -18.47
C GLN A 277 -10.46 -21.91 -18.75
N ARG A 278 -9.62 -21.03 -19.28
CA ARG A 278 -8.21 -21.34 -19.49
C ARG A 278 -7.47 -21.54 -18.17
N VAL A 279 -7.76 -20.73 -17.15
CA VAL A 279 -7.23 -20.93 -15.80
C VAL A 279 -7.66 -22.29 -15.24
N GLU A 280 -8.94 -22.65 -15.35
CA GLU A 280 -9.44 -23.96 -14.90
C GLU A 280 -8.70 -25.13 -15.58
N GLN A 281 -8.45 -25.02 -16.88
CA GLN A 281 -7.68 -26.02 -17.64
C GLN A 281 -6.21 -26.13 -17.17
N LEU A 282 -5.58 -25.01 -16.87
CA LEU A 282 -4.17 -24.96 -16.49
C LEU A 282 -3.94 -25.44 -15.06
N THR A 283 -4.85 -25.10 -14.15
CA THR A 283 -4.72 -25.41 -12.72
C THR A 283 -5.42 -26.71 -12.32
N GLY A 284 -6.34 -27.22 -13.15
CA GLY A 284 -7.22 -28.34 -12.80
C GLY A 284 -8.26 -27.98 -11.72
N LYS A 285 -8.43 -26.69 -11.40
CA LYS A 285 -9.31 -26.18 -10.35
C LYS A 285 -10.48 -25.41 -10.95
N SER A 286 -11.68 -25.53 -10.37
CA SER A 286 -12.88 -24.86 -10.87
C SER A 286 -13.31 -23.70 -9.99
N PHE A 287 -13.68 -22.59 -10.62
CA PHE A 287 -14.26 -21.42 -9.93
C PHE A 287 -15.65 -21.71 -9.34
N THR A 288 -16.36 -22.72 -9.82
CA THR A 288 -17.69 -23.12 -9.32
C THR A 288 -17.62 -24.06 -8.11
N ASN A 289 -16.48 -24.73 -7.91
CA ASN A 289 -16.25 -25.53 -6.72
C ASN A 289 -15.75 -24.64 -5.59
N ARG A 290 -16.50 -24.54 -4.50
CA ARG A 290 -16.20 -23.64 -3.38
C ARG A 290 -14.77 -23.76 -2.84
N TYR A 291 -14.29 -24.98 -2.61
CA TYR A 291 -12.96 -25.21 -2.04
C TYR A 291 -11.85 -24.87 -3.03
N GLN A 292 -11.99 -25.25 -4.28
CA GLN A 292 -11.01 -24.97 -5.34
C GLN A 292 -10.98 -23.48 -5.67
N SER A 293 -12.13 -22.82 -5.70
CA SER A 293 -12.22 -21.37 -5.87
C SER A 293 -11.55 -20.61 -4.74
N GLN A 294 -11.74 -21.07 -3.47
CA GLN A 294 -11.07 -20.48 -2.32
C GLN A 294 -9.55 -20.68 -2.38
N GLU A 295 -9.09 -21.84 -2.87
CA GLU A 295 -7.67 -22.12 -3.04
C GLU A 295 -7.03 -21.23 -4.10
N LEU A 296 -7.70 -21.01 -5.23
CA LEU A 296 -7.28 -20.06 -6.26
C LEU A 296 -7.21 -18.62 -5.71
N TYR A 297 -8.21 -18.21 -4.95
CA TYR A 297 -8.24 -16.88 -4.33
C TYR A 297 -7.12 -16.68 -3.32
N ASN A 298 -6.89 -17.66 -2.43
CA ASN A 298 -5.82 -17.60 -1.44
C ASN A 298 -4.43 -17.55 -2.10
N ALA A 299 -4.22 -18.34 -3.16
CA ALA A 299 -2.98 -18.32 -3.92
C ALA A 299 -2.73 -16.96 -4.58
N LEU A 300 -3.76 -16.33 -5.14
CA LEU A 300 -3.67 -14.96 -5.67
C LEU A 300 -3.34 -13.93 -4.58
N MET A 301 -4.01 -13.99 -3.44
CA MET A 301 -3.74 -13.08 -2.34
C MET A 301 -2.28 -13.17 -1.86
N ILE A 302 -1.77 -14.40 -1.74
CA ILE A 302 -0.38 -14.64 -1.37
C ILE A 302 0.56 -14.17 -2.48
N TYR A 303 0.25 -14.48 -3.73
CA TYR A 303 1.06 -14.04 -4.88
C TYR A 303 1.26 -12.52 -4.88
N TYR A 304 0.17 -11.76 -4.78
CA TYR A 304 0.25 -10.31 -4.71
C TYR A 304 0.99 -9.82 -3.46
N PHE A 305 0.74 -10.42 -2.31
CA PHE A 305 1.45 -10.09 -1.07
C PHE A 305 2.98 -10.28 -1.15
N LEU A 306 3.44 -11.27 -1.92
CA LEU A 306 4.87 -11.59 -2.07
C LEU A 306 5.54 -10.82 -3.21
N THR A 307 4.78 -10.31 -4.19
CA THR A 307 5.32 -9.59 -5.36
C THR A 307 5.31 -8.07 -5.21
N MET A 308 4.75 -7.58 -4.12
CA MET A 308 4.82 -6.19 -3.67
C MET A 308 6.04 -5.96 -2.83
#